data_a877c1fd2fc9eeb58740524a8eedc383
#
_entry.id   a877c1fd2fc9eeb58740524a8eedc383
#
_cell.length_a   1.000
_cell.length_b   1.000
_cell.length_c   1.000
_cell.angle_alpha   90.00
_cell.angle_beta   90.00
_cell.angle_gamma   90.00
#
_symmetry.space_group_name_H-M   'P 1'
#
loop_
_entity.id
_entity.type
_entity.pdbx_description
1 polymer ?
#
loop_
_entity_poly.entity_id
_entity_poly.type
_entity_poly.pdbx_seq_one_letter_code
_entity_poly.pdbx_strand_id
1 'polypeptide(L)'
;MQSLVQRVEAAGIAKLVIGVSGGLDSTHALLVCAQAMDRLGRPRSDILGFTMPGYATTGRTLRQAHGLMAAIGCTAREIDIRPSCRQMLADLGHPFAEGVAQYDITFENVQAGERTSHLFRLANHHGGIVVGTGDLSELALGWCTYGVGDHMSHYNVNASVPKTLIKHLVRWVAGAGVLDAAGSEVLRAIVATEVSPELVPVDAPADVGQVGSAGEGQDAASRDQPGQRTEDTIGPYELQDFHLYYITRHGFRPSKVAFLAHAAWSERERGPWPEALEGEERNAYGLAAIRAHLRTFAWRFFKTSQFKRSCVPNGPKVGSGGSLSPRGDWRAPSDSEAEVWLAELERIPEND
;
A
#
# COMPACT_ATOMS: atom_id res chain seq x y z
N MET A 1 -4.46 -7.54 15.04
CA MET A 1 -3.63 -8.16 16.10
C MET A 1 -4.15 -9.56 16.46
N GLN A 2 -5.35 -9.75 17.03
CA GLN A 2 -5.84 -11.06 17.51
C GLN A 2 -5.75 -12.19 16.45
N SER A 3 -6.13 -11.91 15.23
CA SER A 3 -6.08 -12.91 14.14
C SER A 3 -4.65 -13.33 13.77
N LEU A 4 -3.66 -12.43 13.93
CA LEU A 4 -2.25 -12.77 13.73
C LEU A 4 -1.76 -13.67 14.88
N VAL A 5 -2.15 -13.38 16.14
CA VAL A 5 -1.89 -14.24 17.29
C VAL A 5 -2.38 -15.66 17.04
N GLN A 6 -3.65 -15.82 16.66
CA GLN A 6 -4.24 -17.12 16.35
C GLN A 6 -3.48 -17.84 15.20
N ARG A 7 -3.03 -17.10 14.18
CA ARG A 7 -2.27 -17.67 13.07
C ARG A 7 -0.91 -18.20 13.53
N VAL A 8 -0.22 -17.43 14.38
CA VAL A 8 1.09 -17.79 14.94
C VAL A 8 0.98 -19.06 15.80
N GLU A 9 0.00 -19.10 16.71
CA GLU A 9 -0.24 -20.23 17.60
C GLU A 9 -0.65 -21.50 16.81
N ALA A 10 -1.64 -21.38 15.94
CA ALA A 10 -2.16 -22.51 15.18
C ALA A 10 -1.13 -23.16 14.24
N ALA A 11 -0.18 -22.37 13.73
CA ALA A 11 0.87 -22.85 12.83
C ALA A 11 2.19 -23.20 13.56
N GLY A 12 2.29 -22.98 14.87
CA GLY A 12 3.52 -23.21 15.65
C GLY A 12 4.70 -22.35 15.17
N ILE A 13 4.43 -21.13 14.70
CA ILE A 13 5.43 -20.25 14.07
C ILE A 13 6.31 -19.58 15.11
N ALA A 14 7.65 -19.58 14.86
CA ALA A 14 8.61 -18.97 15.77
C ALA A 14 8.84 -17.49 15.50
N LYS A 15 8.87 -17.04 14.26
CA LYS A 15 9.27 -15.70 13.87
C LYS A 15 8.25 -15.05 12.92
N LEU A 16 8.10 -13.73 13.01
CA LEU A 16 7.42 -12.92 11.99
C LEU A 16 8.47 -12.25 11.11
N VAL A 17 8.31 -12.34 9.80
CA VAL A 17 9.18 -11.69 8.81
C VAL A 17 8.38 -10.63 8.10
N ILE A 18 8.88 -9.41 8.05
CA ILE A 18 8.17 -8.28 7.45
C ILE A 18 9.11 -7.36 6.67
N GLY A 19 8.69 -6.94 5.49
CA GLY A 19 9.32 -5.86 4.74
C GLY A 19 8.90 -4.50 5.30
N VAL A 20 9.87 -3.65 5.65
CA VAL A 20 9.63 -2.31 6.21
C VAL A 20 10.16 -1.28 5.25
N SER A 21 9.26 -0.66 4.47
CA SER A 21 9.62 0.36 3.48
C SER A 21 9.79 1.76 4.09
N GLY A 22 9.24 1.99 5.29
CA GLY A 22 9.11 3.32 5.88
C GLY A 22 7.84 4.08 5.47
N GLY A 23 6.96 3.44 4.69
CA GLY A 23 5.63 3.95 4.34
C GLY A 23 4.54 3.51 5.33
N LEU A 24 3.32 4.05 5.16
CA LEU A 24 2.17 3.85 6.04
C LEU A 24 1.81 2.37 6.26
N ASP A 25 1.78 1.58 5.19
CA ASP A 25 1.26 0.22 5.24
C ASP A 25 2.19 -0.71 6.01
N SER A 26 3.48 -0.65 5.72
CA SER A 26 4.50 -1.40 6.46
C SER A 26 4.57 -0.97 7.94
N THR A 27 4.35 0.32 8.21
CA THR A 27 4.28 0.86 9.57
C THR A 27 3.11 0.26 10.34
N HIS A 28 1.89 0.30 9.79
CA HIS A 28 0.72 -0.28 10.45
C HIS A 28 0.89 -1.79 10.67
N ALA A 29 1.38 -2.52 9.66
CA ALA A 29 1.62 -3.95 9.79
C ALA A 29 2.67 -4.28 10.86
N LEU A 30 3.75 -3.49 10.97
CA LEU A 30 4.78 -3.67 12.01
C LEU A 30 4.24 -3.38 13.42
N LEU A 31 3.39 -2.35 13.57
CA LEU A 31 2.69 -2.07 14.84
C LEU A 31 1.78 -3.24 15.25
N VAL A 32 1.06 -3.83 14.28
CA VAL A 32 0.24 -5.03 14.52
C VAL A 32 1.10 -6.22 14.92
N CYS A 33 2.28 -6.41 14.32
CA CYS A 33 3.24 -7.46 14.68
C CYS A 33 3.74 -7.26 16.12
N ALA A 34 4.13 -6.04 16.50
CA ALA A 34 4.59 -5.71 17.85
C ALA A 34 3.54 -6.06 18.90
N GLN A 35 2.31 -5.59 18.72
CA GLN A 35 1.21 -5.89 19.63
C GLN A 35 0.85 -7.38 19.67
N ALA A 36 1.02 -8.12 18.58
CA ALA A 36 0.79 -9.55 18.54
C ALA A 36 1.86 -10.29 19.38
N MET A 37 3.13 -9.91 19.28
CA MET A 37 4.20 -10.49 20.09
C MET A 37 4.04 -10.16 21.56
N ASP A 38 3.71 -8.92 21.91
CA ASP A 38 3.42 -8.52 23.29
C ASP A 38 2.29 -9.37 23.91
N ARG A 39 1.21 -9.59 23.12
CA ARG A 39 0.08 -10.42 23.56
C ARG A 39 0.42 -11.91 23.72
N LEU A 40 1.35 -12.41 22.92
CA LEU A 40 1.87 -13.77 23.03
C LEU A 40 2.88 -13.93 24.18
N GLY A 41 3.27 -12.85 24.86
CA GLY A 41 4.35 -12.86 25.85
C GLY A 41 5.71 -13.18 25.23
N ARG A 42 5.91 -12.86 23.96
CA ARG A 42 7.13 -13.13 23.20
C ARG A 42 7.91 -11.85 22.93
N PRO A 43 9.24 -11.93 22.86
CA PRO A 43 10.06 -10.75 22.66
C PRO A 43 9.83 -10.17 21.24
N ARG A 44 9.78 -8.85 21.13
CA ARG A 44 9.66 -8.15 19.82
C ARG A 44 10.86 -8.41 18.91
N SER A 45 12.00 -8.88 19.44
CA SER A 45 13.14 -9.36 18.63
C SER A 45 12.83 -10.61 17.81
N ASP A 46 11.68 -11.28 18.05
CA ASP A 46 11.16 -12.35 17.20
C ASP A 46 10.47 -11.81 15.93
N ILE A 47 10.32 -10.50 15.81
CA ILE A 47 9.95 -9.83 14.55
C ILE A 47 11.24 -9.50 13.81
N LEU A 48 11.40 -10.08 12.63
CA LEU A 48 12.52 -9.84 11.73
C LEU A 48 12.09 -8.80 10.68
N GLY A 49 12.45 -7.53 10.90
CA GLY A 49 12.15 -6.43 10.01
C GLY A 49 13.26 -6.23 8.98
N PHE A 50 12.91 -6.24 7.71
CA PHE A 50 13.86 -6.03 6.62
C PHE A 50 13.50 -4.78 5.83
N THR A 51 14.40 -3.81 5.75
CA THR A 51 14.34 -2.77 4.72
C THR A 51 15.20 -3.19 3.54
N MET A 52 14.66 -3.04 2.33
CA MET A 52 15.29 -3.55 1.12
C MET A 52 15.35 -2.45 0.06
N PRO A 53 16.34 -1.53 0.16
CA PRO A 53 16.49 -0.45 -0.79
C PRO A 53 16.70 -0.99 -2.22
N GLY A 54 15.92 -0.44 -3.14
CA GLY A 54 16.03 -0.62 -4.58
C GLY A 54 16.47 0.68 -5.26
N TYR A 55 16.25 0.79 -6.57
CA TYR A 55 16.68 1.94 -7.37
C TYR A 55 15.89 3.23 -7.09
N ALA A 56 14.67 3.13 -6.60
CA ALA A 56 13.81 4.28 -6.34
C ALA A 56 13.58 4.57 -4.84
N THR A 57 14.25 3.83 -3.95
CA THR A 57 14.13 4.05 -2.51
C THR A 57 14.76 5.38 -2.12
N THR A 58 13.98 6.25 -1.45
CA THR A 58 14.46 7.56 -1.05
C THR A 58 15.23 7.51 0.29
N GLY A 59 16.13 8.45 0.50
CA GLY A 59 16.84 8.57 1.80
C GLY A 59 15.88 8.83 2.97
N ARG A 60 14.75 9.50 2.72
CA ARG A 60 13.73 9.77 3.75
C ARG A 60 13.07 8.48 4.22
N THR A 61 12.51 7.70 3.32
CA THR A 61 11.81 6.45 3.67
C THR A 61 12.75 5.42 4.27
N LEU A 62 14.00 5.37 3.80
CA LEU A 62 15.02 4.50 4.41
C LEU A 62 15.30 4.89 5.88
N ARG A 63 15.48 6.19 6.16
CA ARG A 63 15.64 6.67 7.55
C ARG A 63 14.40 6.39 8.40
N GLN A 64 13.20 6.57 7.85
CA GLN A 64 11.94 6.25 8.53
C GLN A 64 11.83 4.76 8.86
N ALA A 65 12.21 3.87 7.92
CA ALA A 65 12.21 2.43 8.14
C ALA A 65 13.15 2.04 9.31
N HIS A 66 14.38 2.53 9.30
CA HIS A 66 15.33 2.27 10.39
C HIS A 66 14.85 2.84 11.73
N GLY A 67 14.39 4.08 11.76
CA GLY A 67 13.87 4.72 12.96
C GLY A 67 12.67 3.98 13.54
N LEU A 68 11.74 3.54 12.69
CA LEU A 68 10.57 2.77 13.10
C LEU A 68 10.96 1.40 13.67
N MET A 69 11.83 0.65 12.99
CA MET A 69 12.28 -0.65 13.46
C MET A 69 13.00 -0.56 14.80
N ALA A 70 13.82 0.48 15.00
CA ALA A 70 14.49 0.75 16.26
C ALA A 70 13.48 1.09 17.37
N ALA A 71 12.51 1.98 17.11
CA ALA A 71 11.49 2.37 18.09
C ALA A 71 10.57 1.21 18.50
N ILE A 72 10.29 0.28 17.60
CA ILE A 72 9.53 -0.94 17.90
C ILE A 72 10.36 -1.95 18.69
N GLY A 73 11.68 -1.96 18.51
CA GLY A 73 12.59 -2.94 19.15
C GLY A 73 12.57 -4.31 18.46
N CYS A 74 12.30 -4.37 17.17
CA CYS A 74 12.40 -5.59 16.37
C CYS A 74 13.85 -5.85 15.93
N THR A 75 14.13 -7.06 15.46
CA THR A 75 15.42 -7.39 14.82
C THR A 75 15.45 -6.79 13.43
N ALA A 76 16.17 -5.65 13.29
CA ALA A 76 16.24 -4.88 12.06
C ALA A 76 17.43 -5.29 11.18
N ARG A 77 17.21 -5.41 9.88
CA ARG A 77 18.26 -5.63 8.87
C ARG A 77 17.97 -4.86 7.60
N GLU A 78 19.04 -4.46 6.93
CA GLU A 78 18.99 -3.89 5.59
C GLU A 78 19.58 -4.88 4.59
N ILE A 79 18.92 -5.03 3.43
CA ILE A 79 19.40 -5.84 2.30
C ILE A 79 19.29 -5.00 1.05
N ASP A 80 20.42 -4.60 0.47
CA ASP A 80 20.43 -3.94 -0.83
C ASP A 80 20.05 -4.96 -1.92
N ILE A 81 18.89 -4.74 -2.57
CA ILE A 81 18.40 -5.62 -3.63
C ILE A 81 18.88 -5.21 -5.03
N ARG A 82 19.55 -4.08 -5.18
CA ARG A 82 19.99 -3.58 -6.50
C ARG A 82 20.88 -4.58 -7.24
N PRO A 83 21.83 -5.29 -6.59
CA PRO A 83 22.64 -6.29 -7.28
C PRO A 83 21.82 -7.44 -7.88
N SER A 84 20.86 -8.00 -7.13
CA SER A 84 19.99 -9.07 -7.61
C SER A 84 19.01 -8.58 -8.69
N CYS A 85 18.45 -7.38 -8.52
CA CYS A 85 17.63 -6.75 -9.55
C CYS A 85 18.41 -6.56 -10.87
N ARG A 86 19.66 -6.09 -10.78
CA ARG A 86 20.50 -5.90 -11.97
C ARG A 86 20.77 -7.23 -12.68
N GLN A 87 21.07 -8.28 -11.93
CA GLN A 87 21.27 -9.61 -12.51
C GLN A 87 20.02 -10.09 -13.22
N MET A 88 18.84 -9.99 -12.56
CA MET A 88 17.57 -10.38 -13.16
C MET A 88 17.27 -9.60 -14.44
N LEU A 89 17.48 -8.26 -14.43
CA LEU A 89 17.29 -7.44 -15.62
C LEU A 89 18.22 -7.81 -16.76
N ALA A 90 19.47 -8.19 -16.45
CA ALA A 90 20.43 -8.71 -17.43
C ALA A 90 20.00 -10.05 -18.01
N ASP A 91 19.54 -10.98 -17.20
CA ASP A 91 19.04 -12.29 -17.63
C ASP A 91 17.81 -12.16 -18.55
N LEU A 92 17.00 -11.11 -18.36
CA LEU A 92 15.85 -10.79 -19.20
C LEU A 92 16.24 -10.04 -20.49
N GLY A 93 17.47 -9.59 -20.63
CA GLY A 93 17.89 -8.71 -21.73
C GLY A 93 17.25 -7.32 -21.67
N HIS A 94 16.92 -6.86 -20.44
CA HIS A 94 16.27 -5.56 -20.27
C HIS A 94 17.27 -4.42 -20.45
N PRO A 95 16.93 -3.35 -21.22
CA PRO A 95 17.86 -2.28 -21.58
C PRO A 95 18.52 -1.56 -20.39
N PHE A 96 17.84 -1.51 -19.25
CA PHE A 96 18.39 -0.92 -18.02
C PHE A 96 19.71 -1.60 -17.57
N ALA A 97 19.86 -2.90 -17.78
CA ALA A 97 21.09 -3.62 -17.44
C ALA A 97 22.29 -3.18 -18.28
N GLU A 98 22.05 -2.65 -19.49
CA GLU A 98 23.04 -2.11 -20.43
C GLU A 98 23.27 -0.60 -20.27
N GLY A 99 22.65 0.02 -19.24
CA GLY A 99 22.80 1.45 -18.95
C GLY A 99 21.77 2.37 -19.62
N VAL A 100 20.73 1.81 -20.24
CA VAL A 100 19.62 2.60 -20.82
C VAL A 100 18.57 2.87 -19.75
N ALA A 101 18.19 4.13 -19.54
CA ALA A 101 17.19 4.53 -18.56
C ALA A 101 15.78 4.18 -19.05
N GLN A 102 15.39 2.92 -18.88
CA GLN A 102 14.04 2.40 -19.15
C GLN A 102 13.40 1.92 -17.85
N TYR A 103 12.30 2.58 -17.44
CA TYR A 103 11.61 2.35 -16.18
C TYR A 103 10.19 1.86 -16.43
N ASP A 104 10.07 0.74 -17.09
CA ASP A 104 8.80 0.11 -17.44
C ASP A 104 8.28 -0.85 -16.33
N ILE A 105 7.15 -1.49 -16.61
CA ILE A 105 6.54 -2.44 -15.68
C ILE A 105 7.46 -3.63 -15.35
N THR A 106 8.39 -3.99 -16.24
CA THR A 106 9.38 -5.05 -15.97
C THR A 106 10.37 -4.59 -14.91
N PHE A 107 10.87 -3.36 -15.06
CA PHE A 107 11.77 -2.74 -14.09
C PHE A 107 11.15 -2.64 -12.69
N GLU A 108 9.87 -2.23 -12.61
CA GLU A 108 9.14 -2.19 -11.34
C GLU A 108 8.94 -3.57 -10.74
N ASN A 109 8.48 -4.54 -11.53
CA ASN A 109 8.17 -5.88 -11.07
C ASN A 109 9.40 -6.69 -10.68
N VAL A 110 10.58 -6.43 -11.27
CA VAL A 110 11.83 -7.04 -10.83
C VAL A 110 12.16 -6.62 -9.40
N GLN A 111 12.05 -5.34 -9.06
CA GLN A 111 12.30 -4.87 -7.69
C GLN A 111 11.27 -5.45 -6.69
N ALA A 112 9.99 -5.43 -7.06
CA ALA A 112 8.93 -6.03 -6.24
C ALA A 112 9.14 -7.54 -6.05
N GLY A 113 9.52 -8.24 -7.11
CA GLY A 113 9.82 -9.67 -7.11
C GLY A 113 11.00 -10.04 -6.21
N GLU A 114 12.09 -9.27 -6.28
CA GLU A 114 13.27 -9.49 -5.44
C GLU A 114 12.96 -9.32 -3.96
N ARG A 115 12.20 -8.28 -3.59
CA ARG A 115 11.74 -8.11 -2.20
C ARG A 115 10.91 -9.30 -1.72
N THR A 116 9.96 -9.75 -2.52
CA THR A 116 9.14 -10.94 -2.22
C THR A 116 9.99 -12.18 -2.07
N SER A 117 10.88 -12.41 -3.02
CA SER A 117 11.80 -13.56 -3.04
C SER A 117 12.63 -13.65 -1.76
N HIS A 118 13.23 -12.53 -1.35
CA HIS A 118 14.02 -12.46 -0.12
C HIS A 118 13.16 -12.73 1.13
N LEU A 119 12.00 -12.07 1.28
CA LEU A 119 11.15 -12.24 2.45
C LEU A 119 10.69 -13.70 2.64
N PHE A 120 10.25 -14.37 1.58
CA PHE A 120 9.80 -15.77 1.68
C PHE A 120 10.93 -16.72 2.05
N ARG A 121 12.14 -16.53 1.50
CA ARG A 121 13.30 -17.37 1.83
C ARG A 121 13.84 -17.09 3.22
N LEU A 122 13.82 -15.82 3.65
CA LEU A 122 14.15 -15.47 5.03
C LEU A 122 13.15 -16.07 6.02
N ALA A 123 11.86 -16.09 5.69
CA ALA A 123 10.86 -16.78 6.50
C ALA A 123 11.16 -18.27 6.63
N ASN A 124 11.48 -18.94 5.52
CA ASN A 124 11.87 -20.35 5.55
C ASN A 124 13.14 -20.58 6.39
N HIS A 125 14.17 -19.75 6.19
CA HIS A 125 15.45 -19.85 6.89
C HIS A 125 15.32 -19.69 8.41
N HIS A 126 14.42 -18.81 8.85
CA HIS A 126 14.23 -18.50 10.26
C HIS A 126 13.03 -19.21 10.92
N GLY A 127 12.36 -20.13 10.23
CA GLY A 127 11.16 -20.81 10.77
C GLY A 127 10.00 -19.85 11.03
N GLY A 128 9.81 -18.88 10.17
CA GLY A 128 8.83 -17.82 10.30
C GLY A 128 7.78 -17.78 9.18
N ILE A 129 6.91 -16.76 9.26
CA ILE A 129 5.97 -16.41 8.19
C ILE A 129 6.18 -14.98 7.74
N VAL A 130 5.93 -14.71 6.46
CA VAL A 130 5.87 -13.35 5.93
C VAL A 130 4.53 -12.72 6.29
N VAL A 131 4.58 -11.57 6.96
CA VAL A 131 3.43 -10.72 7.23
C VAL A 131 3.30 -9.70 6.10
N GLY A 132 2.13 -9.69 5.46
CA GLY A 132 1.83 -8.79 4.35
C GLY A 132 1.46 -7.39 4.81
N THR A 133 1.72 -6.43 3.94
CA THR A 133 1.53 -5.01 4.21
C THR A 133 0.53 -4.34 3.25
N GLY A 134 0.24 -4.92 2.07
CA GLY A 134 -0.69 -4.34 1.10
C GLY A 134 -2.10 -4.16 1.66
N ASP A 135 -2.71 -3.00 1.41
CA ASP A 135 -3.98 -2.60 1.99
C ASP A 135 -5.21 -2.91 1.11
N LEU A 136 -6.39 -2.64 1.66
CA LEU A 136 -7.66 -2.89 0.98
C LEU A 136 -7.86 -1.98 -0.24
N SER A 137 -7.42 -0.73 -0.17
CA SER A 137 -7.58 0.27 -1.24
C SER A 137 -6.73 -0.09 -2.47
N GLU A 138 -5.49 -0.51 -2.23
CA GLU A 138 -4.59 -0.99 -3.27
C GLU A 138 -5.12 -2.25 -3.94
N LEU A 139 -5.64 -3.20 -3.17
CA LEU A 139 -6.28 -4.40 -3.70
C LEU A 139 -7.56 -4.08 -4.50
N ALA A 140 -8.32 -3.07 -4.09
CA ALA A 140 -9.52 -2.63 -4.80
C ALA A 140 -9.18 -2.01 -6.16
N LEU A 141 -8.19 -1.11 -6.18
CA LEU A 141 -7.80 -0.34 -7.35
C LEU A 141 -6.77 -1.06 -8.24
N GLY A 142 -6.31 -2.25 -7.81
CA GLY A 142 -5.25 -2.98 -8.49
C GLY A 142 -3.92 -2.20 -8.55
N TRP A 143 -3.71 -1.32 -7.57
CA TRP A 143 -2.46 -0.60 -7.39
C TRP A 143 -1.44 -1.49 -6.67
N CYS A 144 -1.19 -2.63 -7.25
CA CYS A 144 -0.28 -3.66 -6.77
C CYS A 144 0.19 -4.50 -7.95
N THR A 145 1.32 -5.17 -7.78
CA THR A 145 1.82 -6.16 -8.75
C THR A 145 1.03 -7.47 -8.64
N TYR A 146 1.14 -8.34 -9.64
CA TYR A 146 0.49 -9.66 -9.62
C TYR A 146 1.49 -10.75 -9.23
N GLY A 147 1.23 -11.47 -8.15
CA GLY A 147 2.03 -12.61 -7.72
C GLY A 147 3.39 -12.27 -7.09
N VAL A 148 3.74 -10.99 -7.02
CA VAL A 148 4.95 -10.46 -6.39
C VAL A 148 4.62 -9.16 -5.67
N GLY A 149 5.54 -8.63 -4.87
CA GLY A 149 5.37 -7.35 -4.18
C GLY A 149 4.81 -7.49 -2.77
N ASP A 150 4.46 -6.38 -2.17
CA ASP A 150 4.10 -6.23 -0.76
C ASP A 150 2.76 -6.88 -0.38
N HIS A 151 1.87 -7.11 -1.34
CA HIS A 151 0.64 -7.86 -1.11
C HIS A 151 0.87 -9.38 -1.04
N MET A 152 2.01 -9.90 -1.52
CA MET A 152 2.35 -11.31 -1.42
C MET A 152 2.94 -11.64 -0.06
N SER A 153 2.26 -12.52 0.67
CA SER A 153 2.63 -12.94 2.02
C SER A 153 1.96 -14.24 2.41
N HIS A 154 2.38 -14.81 3.54
CA HIS A 154 1.66 -15.92 4.15
C HIS A 154 0.37 -15.45 4.84
N TYR A 155 0.39 -14.25 5.42
CA TYR A 155 -0.76 -13.66 6.11
C TYR A 155 -0.70 -12.13 6.03
N ASN A 156 -1.71 -11.49 5.43
CA ASN A 156 -1.75 -10.05 5.24
C ASN A 156 -2.67 -9.39 6.27
N VAL A 157 -2.09 -8.66 7.22
CA VAL A 157 -2.83 -8.01 8.32
C VAL A 157 -3.61 -6.78 7.86
N ASN A 158 -3.24 -6.17 6.74
CA ASN A 158 -3.85 -4.97 6.19
C ASN A 158 -4.93 -5.27 5.12
N ALA A 159 -5.10 -6.52 4.70
CA ALA A 159 -5.93 -6.89 3.54
C ALA A 159 -7.38 -6.37 3.55
N SER A 160 -7.91 -6.00 4.71
CA SER A 160 -9.25 -5.44 4.86
C SER A 160 -9.27 -4.07 5.54
N VAL A 161 -8.13 -3.39 5.58
CA VAL A 161 -7.99 -2.04 6.16
C VAL A 161 -7.73 -1.05 5.03
N PRO A 162 -8.62 -0.07 4.78
CA PRO A 162 -8.42 0.91 3.73
C PRO A 162 -7.29 1.90 4.08
N LYS A 163 -6.63 2.46 3.07
CA LYS A 163 -5.50 3.38 3.19
C LYS A 163 -5.78 4.56 4.13
N THR A 164 -6.96 5.16 4.00
CA THR A 164 -7.36 6.28 4.85
C THR A 164 -7.45 5.88 6.32
N LEU A 165 -7.99 4.71 6.62
CA LEU A 165 -8.04 4.20 7.99
C LEU A 165 -6.64 3.89 8.54
N ILE A 166 -5.73 3.34 7.73
CA ILE A 166 -4.33 3.13 8.13
C ILE A 166 -3.69 4.45 8.53
N LYS A 167 -3.86 5.50 7.72
CA LYS A 167 -3.33 6.84 8.03
C LYS A 167 -3.83 7.35 9.39
N HIS A 168 -5.12 7.22 9.66
CA HIS A 168 -5.71 7.62 10.94
C HIS A 168 -5.24 6.78 12.11
N LEU A 169 -5.11 5.46 11.94
CA LEU A 169 -4.60 4.56 12.98
C LEU A 169 -3.15 4.88 13.36
N VAL A 170 -2.28 5.10 12.37
CA VAL A 170 -0.87 5.46 12.62
C VAL A 170 -0.79 6.83 13.31
N ARG A 171 -1.60 7.81 12.89
CA ARG A 171 -1.71 9.12 13.53
C ARG A 171 -2.15 9.00 15.00
N TRP A 172 -3.16 8.19 15.26
CA TRP A 172 -3.64 7.94 16.61
C TRP A 172 -2.57 7.31 17.48
N VAL A 173 -1.85 6.28 17.01
CA VAL A 173 -0.75 5.64 17.73
C VAL A 173 0.35 6.65 18.07
N ALA A 174 0.68 7.56 17.14
CA ALA A 174 1.66 8.61 17.37
C ALA A 174 1.28 9.58 18.49
N GLY A 175 -0.02 9.77 18.75
CA GLY A 175 -0.54 10.62 19.82
C GLY A 175 -0.85 9.89 21.14
N ALA A 176 -1.04 8.56 21.09
CA ALA A 176 -1.55 7.79 22.21
C ALA A 176 -0.47 7.32 23.24
N GLY A 177 0.80 7.70 23.06
CA GLY A 177 1.88 7.29 23.97
C GLY A 177 2.21 5.79 23.94
N VAL A 178 1.91 5.12 22.84
CA VAL A 178 2.22 3.69 22.65
C VAL A 178 3.72 3.45 22.45
N LEU A 179 4.39 4.40 21.81
CA LEU A 179 5.84 4.47 21.67
C LEU A 179 6.39 5.65 22.46
N ASP A 180 7.70 5.67 22.67
CA ASP A 180 8.39 6.81 23.26
C ASP A 180 8.31 8.07 22.35
N ALA A 181 8.86 9.17 22.80
CA ALA A 181 8.83 10.44 22.08
C ALA A 181 9.50 10.35 20.70
N ALA A 182 10.63 9.64 20.60
CA ALA A 182 11.36 9.46 19.34
C ALA A 182 10.57 8.61 18.35
N GLY A 183 9.98 7.50 18.81
CA GLY A 183 9.11 6.65 17.99
C GLY A 183 7.84 7.38 17.53
N SER A 184 7.24 8.19 18.39
CA SER A 184 6.09 9.02 18.06
C SER A 184 6.42 10.06 16.97
N GLU A 185 7.63 10.64 17.01
CA GLU A 185 8.09 11.57 15.97
C GLU A 185 8.29 10.87 14.61
N VAL A 186 8.87 9.67 14.62
CA VAL A 186 8.98 8.85 13.39
C VAL A 186 7.60 8.56 12.80
N LEU A 187 6.61 8.20 13.62
CA LEU A 187 5.25 7.97 13.14
C LEU A 187 4.61 9.24 12.52
N ARG A 188 4.81 10.42 13.13
CA ARG A 188 4.33 11.68 12.57
C ARG A 188 4.99 11.99 11.22
N ALA A 189 6.31 11.78 11.11
CA ALA A 189 7.04 11.95 9.86
C ALA A 189 6.53 11.01 8.75
N ILE A 190 6.22 9.75 9.09
CA ILE A 190 5.62 8.79 8.15
C ILE A 190 4.24 9.26 7.69
N VAL A 191 3.38 9.71 8.61
CA VAL A 191 2.03 10.20 8.25
C VAL A 191 2.09 11.42 7.34
N ALA A 192 3.10 12.27 7.50
CA ALA A 192 3.33 13.45 6.66
C ALA A 192 3.99 13.15 5.31
N THR A 193 4.47 11.92 5.10
CA THR A 193 5.11 11.51 3.84
C THR A 193 4.05 11.19 2.78
N GLU A 194 4.28 11.69 1.57
CA GLU A 194 3.43 11.43 0.42
C GLU A 194 3.45 9.95 0.02
N VAL A 195 2.28 9.43 -0.36
CA VAL A 195 2.15 8.01 -0.74
C VAL A 195 2.72 7.78 -2.13
N SER A 196 3.72 6.91 -2.22
CA SER A 196 4.39 6.52 -3.47
C SER A 196 4.78 5.04 -3.43
N PRO A 197 4.72 4.32 -4.55
CA PRO A 197 5.21 2.94 -4.63
C PRO A 197 6.74 2.83 -4.56
N GLU A 198 7.49 3.92 -4.77
CA GLU A 198 8.97 3.97 -4.81
C GLU A 198 9.59 2.87 -5.70
N LEU A 199 9.03 2.69 -6.88
CA LEU A 199 9.50 1.72 -7.88
C LEU A 199 10.18 2.41 -9.07
N VAL A 200 9.87 3.70 -9.32
CA VAL A 200 10.43 4.52 -10.40
C VAL A 200 11.25 5.67 -9.80
N PRO A 201 12.51 5.89 -10.26
CA PRO A 201 13.34 7.00 -9.81
C PRO A 201 12.74 8.37 -10.11
N VAL A 202 13.11 9.39 -9.31
CA VAL A 202 12.61 10.79 -9.46
C VAL A 202 12.91 11.40 -10.84
N ASP A 203 14.03 11.01 -11.47
CA ASP A 203 14.44 11.55 -12.77
C ASP A 203 13.87 10.78 -13.96
N ALA A 204 12.97 9.82 -13.72
CA ALA A 204 12.30 9.14 -14.82
C ALA A 204 11.47 10.15 -15.61
N PRO A 205 11.51 10.11 -16.97
CA PRO A 205 10.62 10.92 -17.80
C PRO A 205 9.14 10.66 -17.41
N ALA A 206 8.32 11.70 -17.52
CA ALA A 206 6.89 11.61 -17.17
C ALA A 206 6.13 10.57 -18.04
N ASP A 207 6.64 10.25 -19.21
CA ASP A 207 6.11 9.18 -20.08
C ASP A 207 6.89 7.88 -19.84
N VAL A 208 6.29 7.00 -19.05
CA VAL A 208 6.78 5.64 -18.81
C VAL A 208 6.81 4.88 -20.15
N GLY A 209 8.00 4.71 -20.71
CA GLY A 209 8.19 4.05 -22.03
C GLY A 209 9.20 4.74 -22.94
N GLN A 210 9.71 5.92 -22.58
CA GLN A 210 10.76 6.58 -23.38
C GLN A 210 12.16 6.09 -22.96
N VAL A 211 12.95 5.75 -23.95
CA VAL A 211 14.34 5.31 -23.81
C VAL A 211 15.26 6.54 -23.70
N GLY A 212 15.86 6.75 -22.53
CA GLY A 212 16.88 7.78 -22.30
C GLY A 212 18.23 7.15 -21.90
N SER A 213 19.31 7.91 -21.91
CA SER A 213 20.59 7.45 -21.39
C SER A 213 20.57 7.44 -19.84
N ALA A 214 20.83 6.27 -19.26
CA ALA A 214 21.06 6.18 -17.82
C ALA A 214 22.44 6.82 -17.53
N GLY A 215 22.44 8.10 -17.17
CA GLY A 215 23.62 8.69 -16.57
C GLY A 215 23.98 7.94 -15.28
N GLU A 216 25.26 7.91 -14.90
CA GLU A 216 25.70 7.47 -13.56
C GLU A 216 25.09 8.45 -12.55
N GLY A 217 23.79 8.25 -12.26
CA GLY A 217 22.97 9.12 -11.44
C GLY A 217 23.36 8.98 -9.98
N GLN A 218 23.36 10.09 -9.28
CA GLN A 218 23.45 10.14 -7.82
C GLN A 218 22.46 9.14 -7.21
N ASP A 219 22.94 8.40 -6.22
CA ASP A 219 22.17 7.37 -5.52
C ASP A 219 20.80 7.93 -5.09
N ALA A 220 19.70 7.26 -5.46
CA ALA A 220 18.35 7.69 -5.11
C ALA A 220 18.19 7.89 -3.58
N ALA A 221 18.99 7.18 -2.79
CA ALA A 221 19.07 7.34 -1.34
C ALA A 221 19.48 8.77 -0.88
N SER A 222 20.04 9.59 -1.75
CA SER A 222 20.36 11.01 -1.46
C SER A 222 19.18 11.98 -1.65
N ARG A 223 18.01 11.50 -2.12
CA ARG A 223 16.86 12.31 -2.48
C ARG A 223 15.70 12.13 -1.49
N ASP A 224 14.95 13.20 -1.29
CA ASP A 224 13.85 13.23 -0.30
C ASP A 224 12.44 13.22 -0.92
N GLN A 225 12.29 13.21 -2.25
CA GLN A 225 10.99 13.18 -2.93
C GLN A 225 10.84 11.93 -3.81
N PRO A 226 9.63 11.33 -3.86
CA PRO A 226 9.35 10.21 -4.75
C PRO A 226 9.21 10.67 -6.21
N GLY A 227 9.56 9.79 -7.17
CA GLY A 227 9.39 10.05 -8.60
C GLY A 227 7.97 9.85 -9.10
N GLN A 228 7.12 9.17 -8.32
CA GLN A 228 5.75 8.83 -8.71
C GLN A 228 4.79 9.05 -7.54
N ARG A 229 3.71 9.76 -7.80
CA ARG A 229 2.61 9.98 -6.85
C ARG A 229 1.46 9.05 -7.16
N THR A 230 1.07 8.26 -6.19
CA THR A 230 -0.01 7.29 -6.35
C THR A 230 -1.34 7.97 -6.72
N GLU A 231 -1.71 9.03 -5.99
CA GLU A 231 -3.01 9.69 -6.16
C GLU A 231 -3.17 10.44 -7.49
N ASP A 232 -2.08 10.79 -8.17
CA ASP A 232 -2.13 11.36 -9.52
C ASP A 232 -2.68 10.34 -10.55
N THR A 233 -2.47 9.05 -10.29
CA THR A 233 -2.91 7.97 -11.20
C THR A 233 -4.26 7.39 -10.82
N ILE A 234 -4.51 7.16 -9.53
CA ILE A 234 -5.72 6.46 -9.08
C ILE A 234 -6.77 7.40 -8.48
N GLY A 235 -6.44 8.66 -8.28
CA GLY A 235 -7.26 9.63 -7.57
C GLY A 235 -7.10 9.59 -6.04
N PRO A 236 -7.67 10.57 -5.33
CA PRO A 236 -7.56 10.69 -3.88
C PRO A 236 -8.08 9.45 -3.16
N TYR A 237 -7.29 8.87 -2.27
CA TYR A 237 -7.69 7.68 -1.50
C TYR A 237 -8.96 7.90 -0.68
N GLU A 238 -9.19 9.11 -0.18
CA GLU A 238 -10.41 9.40 0.58
C GLU A 238 -11.69 9.26 -0.24
N LEU A 239 -11.67 9.67 -1.52
CA LEU A 239 -12.79 9.42 -2.43
C LEU A 239 -12.85 7.94 -2.84
N GLN A 240 -11.71 7.31 -3.12
CA GLN A 240 -11.68 5.92 -3.54
C GLN A 240 -12.15 4.97 -2.43
N ASP A 241 -11.77 5.22 -1.19
CA ASP A 241 -12.25 4.43 -0.04
C ASP A 241 -13.74 4.66 0.25
N PHE A 242 -14.23 5.89 0.03
CA PHE A 242 -15.67 6.19 0.10
C PHE A 242 -16.45 5.42 -0.98
N HIS A 243 -15.97 5.42 -2.23
CA HIS A 243 -16.56 4.66 -3.32
C HIS A 243 -16.56 3.16 -3.01
N LEU A 244 -15.42 2.63 -2.58
CA LEU A 244 -15.26 1.23 -2.19
C LEU A 244 -16.27 0.82 -1.13
N TYR A 245 -16.40 1.60 -0.07
CA TYR A 245 -17.31 1.31 1.04
C TYR A 245 -18.76 1.24 0.58
N TYR A 246 -19.25 2.25 -0.12
CA TYR A 246 -20.66 2.30 -0.49
C TYR A 246 -21.03 1.32 -1.60
N ILE A 247 -20.11 1.04 -2.53
CA ILE A 247 -20.35 0.05 -3.59
C ILE A 247 -20.31 -1.37 -3.03
N THR A 248 -19.28 -1.73 -2.27
CA THR A 248 -19.09 -3.12 -1.85
C THR A 248 -19.93 -3.48 -0.62
N ARG A 249 -20.07 -2.57 0.33
CA ARG A 249 -20.78 -2.81 1.58
C ARG A 249 -22.29 -2.65 1.44
N HIS A 250 -22.74 -1.68 0.65
CA HIS A 250 -24.15 -1.33 0.51
C HIS A 250 -24.75 -1.70 -0.85
N GLY A 251 -23.93 -2.06 -1.84
CA GLY A 251 -24.38 -2.34 -3.19
C GLY A 251 -25.00 -1.14 -3.89
N PHE A 252 -24.60 0.08 -3.53
CA PHE A 252 -25.16 1.28 -4.13
C PHE A 252 -24.68 1.48 -5.56
N ARG A 253 -25.59 1.97 -6.41
CA ARG A 253 -25.28 2.34 -7.78
C ARG A 253 -24.36 3.54 -7.82
N PRO A 254 -23.51 3.68 -8.85
CA PRO A 254 -22.60 4.82 -9.00
C PRO A 254 -23.26 6.19 -8.85
N SER A 255 -24.45 6.42 -9.45
CA SER A 255 -25.20 7.67 -9.31
C SER A 255 -25.57 8.00 -7.86
N LYS A 256 -25.96 6.99 -7.07
CA LYS A 256 -26.25 7.17 -5.65
C LYS A 256 -24.97 7.44 -4.85
N VAL A 257 -23.86 6.78 -5.19
CA VAL A 257 -22.57 7.00 -4.54
C VAL A 257 -22.07 8.42 -4.82
N ALA A 258 -22.19 8.90 -6.05
CA ALA A 258 -21.84 10.28 -6.40
C ALA A 258 -22.68 11.31 -5.64
N PHE A 259 -24.00 11.09 -5.52
CA PHE A 259 -24.88 11.96 -4.71
C PHE A 259 -24.43 12.02 -3.24
N LEU A 260 -24.10 10.88 -2.64
CA LEU A 260 -23.63 10.83 -1.26
C LEU A 260 -22.24 11.46 -1.11
N ALA A 261 -21.34 11.23 -2.07
CA ALA A 261 -20.02 11.83 -2.09
C ALA A 261 -20.11 13.37 -2.22
N HIS A 262 -20.96 13.87 -3.12
CA HIS A 262 -21.19 15.30 -3.26
C HIS A 262 -21.77 15.92 -1.98
N ALA A 263 -22.76 15.26 -1.36
CA ALA A 263 -23.29 15.70 -0.09
C ALA A 263 -22.26 15.74 1.05
N ALA A 264 -21.27 14.84 1.02
CA ALA A 264 -20.23 14.75 2.05
C ALA A 264 -19.03 15.67 1.79
N TRP A 265 -18.67 15.91 0.52
CA TRP A 265 -17.39 16.49 0.12
C TRP A 265 -17.49 17.81 -0.67
N SER A 266 -18.70 18.32 -0.98
CA SER A 266 -18.84 19.55 -1.77
C SER A 266 -18.34 20.80 -1.03
N GLU A 267 -18.35 20.78 0.29
CA GLU A 267 -17.95 21.91 1.13
C GLU A 267 -16.96 21.45 2.19
N ARG A 268 -15.80 22.11 2.29
CA ARG A 268 -14.73 21.78 3.25
C ARG A 268 -15.20 21.78 4.71
N GLU A 269 -16.07 22.67 5.05
CA GLU A 269 -16.56 22.86 6.43
C GLU A 269 -17.78 21.98 6.76
N ARG A 270 -18.27 21.21 5.80
CA ARG A 270 -19.45 20.37 5.96
C ARG A 270 -19.11 19.02 6.59
N GLY A 271 -19.91 18.63 7.56
CA GLY A 271 -19.88 17.28 8.15
C GLY A 271 -18.90 17.12 9.30
N PRO A 272 -18.94 15.94 9.95
CA PRO A 272 -18.04 15.61 11.05
C PRO A 272 -16.70 15.11 10.51
N TRP A 273 -15.68 15.93 10.59
CA TRP A 273 -14.32 15.51 10.33
C TRP A 273 -13.72 14.81 11.56
N PRO A 274 -12.81 13.85 11.39
CA PRO A 274 -12.06 13.30 12.51
C PRO A 274 -11.31 14.42 13.27
N GLU A 275 -11.37 14.37 14.60
CA GLU A 275 -10.76 15.40 15.48
C GLU A 275 -9.26 15.62 15.22
N ALA A 276 -8.55 14.57 14.79
CA ALA A 276 -7.13 14.63 14.49
C ALA A 276 -6.80 15.28 13.11
N LEU A 277 -7.81 15.67 12.32
CA LEU A 277 -7.61 16.34 11.04
C LEU A 277 -7.62 17.86 11.23
N GLU A 278 -6.49 18.48 10.89
CA GLU A 278 -6.41 19.94 10.84
C GLU A 278 -7.20 20.49 9.64
N GLY A 279 -7.64 21.75 9.72
CA GLY A 279 -8.49 22.34 8.70
C GLY A 279 -7.87 22.35 7.30
N GLU A 280 -6.55 22.49 7.20
CA GLU A 280 -5.80 22.45 5.93
C GLU A 280 -5.80 21.07 5.26
N GLU A 281 -5.95 19.99 6.03
CA GLU A 281 -6.05 18.62 5.52
C GLU A 281 -7.45 18.23 5.05
N ARG A 282 -8.45 19.11 5.22
CA ARG A 282 -9.82 18.88 4.77
C ARG A 282 -9.94 19.25 3.31
N ASN A 283 -10.37 18.30 2.49
CA ASN A 283 -10.56 18.50 1.07
C ASN A 283 -12.03 18.76 0.72
N ALA A 284 -12.27 19.38 -0.43
CA ALA A 284 -13.59 19.52 -1.03
C ALA A 284 -13.53 19.10 -2.50
N TYR A 285 -14.59 18.45 -2.99
CA TYR A 285 -14.67 17.93 -4.34
C TYR A 285 -16.02 18.28 -4.96
N GLY A 286 -16.00 19.02 -6.07
CA GLY A 286 -17.20 19.25 -6.90
C GLY A 286 -17.64 17.96 -7.62
N LEU A 287 -18.86 17.98 -8.12
CA LEU A 287 -19.49 16.82 -8.74
C LEU A 287 -18.72 16.27 -9.93
N ALA A 288 -18.13 17.14 -10.76
CA ALA A 288 -17.29 16.73 -11.91
C ALA A 288 -16.07 15.91 -11.47
N ALA A 289 -15.37 16.34 -10.40
CA ALA A 289 -14.22 15.60 -9.86
C ALA A 289 -14.67 14.25 -9.27
N ILE A 290 -15.75 14.22 -8.50
CA ILE A 290 -16.34 13.00 -7.94
C ILE A 290 -16.69 12.01 -9.06
N ARG A 291 -17.37 12.48 -10.13
CA ARG A 291 -17.72 11.65 -11.30
C ARG A 291 -16.47 11.07 -11.97
N ALA A 292 -15.42 11.89 -12.18
CA ALA A 292 -14.18 11.45 -12.80
C ALA A 292 -13.47 10.36 -11.97
N HIS A 293 -13.35 10.56 -10.66
CA HIS A 293 -12.71 9.58 -9.76
C HIS A 293 -13.57 8.32 -9.57
N LEU A 294 -14.89 8.43 -9.57
CA LEU A 294 -15.78 7.27 -9.54
C LEU A 294 -15.71 6.45 -10.84
N ARG A 295 -15.49 7.12 -11.99
CA ARG A 295 -15.18 6.44 -13.27
C ARG A 295 -13.89 5.65 -13.18
N THR A 296 -12.82 6.25 -12.66
CA THR A 296 -11.55 5.58 -12.40
C THR A 296 -11.73 4.38 -11.47
N PHE A 297 -12.48 4.55 -10.38
CA PHE A 297 -12.81 3.47 -9.46
C PHE A 297 -13.52 2.31 -10.18
N ALA A 298 -14.62 2.59 -10.87
CA ALA A 298 -15.43 1.57 -11.53
C ALA A 298 -14.60 0.79 -12.58
N TRP A 299 -13.84 1.49 -13.40
CA TRP A 299 -12.95 0.88 -14.38
C TRP A 299 -11.91 -0.03 -13.73
N ARG A 300 -11.20 0.49 -12.73
CA ARG A 300 -10.15 -0.27 -12.05
C ARG A 300 -10.72 -1.43 -11.26
N PHE A 301 -11.73 -1.20 -10.45
CA PHE A 301 -12.29 -2.20 -9.54
C PHE A 301 -12.95 -3.38 -10.28
N PHE A 302 -13.82 -3.11 -11.24
CA PHE A 302 -14.61 -4.15 -11.91
C PHE A 302 -13.89 -4.79 -13.10
N LYS A 303 -13.01 -4.07 -13.81
CA LYS A 303 -12.34 -4.56 -15.00
C LYS A 303 -10.87 -4.88 -14.77
N THR A 304 -10.03 -3.87 -14.58
CA THR A 304 -8.58 -4.07 -14.67
C THR A 304 -7.94 -4.69 -13.44
N SER A 305 -8.60 -4.66 -12.27
CA SER A 305 -8.05 -5.17 -11.02
C SER A 305 -8.59 -6.53 -10.59
N GLN A 306 -9.69 -6.97 -11.20
CA GLN A 306 -10.39 -8.18 -10.72
C GLN A 306 -9.50 -9.41 -10.76
N PHE A 307 -8.74 -9.64 -11.82
CA PHE A 307 -7.86 -10.79 -11.94
C PHE A 307 -6.72 -10.76 -10.89
N LYS A 308 -6.22 -9.59 -10.51
CA LYS A 308 -5.14 -9.43 -9.52
C LYS A 308 -5.55 -9.94 -8.13
N ARG A 309 -6.83 -9.84 -7.79
CA ARG A 309 -7.36 -10.29 -6.50
C ARG A 309 -7.36 -11.81 -6.34
N SER A 310 -7.16 -12.58 -7.41
CA SER A 310 -7.04 -14.04 -7.34
C SER A 310 -5.86 -14.52 -6.49
N CYS A 311 -4.79 -13.73 -6.37
CA CYS A 311 -3.60 -14.05 -5.59
C CYS A 311 -3.56 -13.41 -4.19
N VAL A 312 -4.64 -12.77 -3.74
CA VAL A 312 -4.71 -12.15 -2.40
C VAL A 312 -4.46 -13.18 -1.30
N PRO A 313 -3.49 -12.96 -0.40
CA PRO A 313 -3.22 -13.84 0.73
C PRO A 313 -4.39 -13.90 1.72
N ASN A 314 -4.33 -14.85 2.66
CA ASN A 314 -5.23 -14.83 3.79
C ASN A 314 -4.96 -13.61 4.69
N GLY A 315 -6.01 -13.08 5.27
CA GLY A 315 -5.94 -11.94 6.17
C GLY A 315 -7.17 -11.86 7.07
N PRO A 316 -7.14 -11.02 8.10
CA PRO A 316 -8.29 -10.80 8.96
C PRO A 316 -9.34 -9.98 8.25
N LYS A 317 -10.58 -10.10 8.70
CA LYS A 317 -11.64 -9.14 8.40
C LYS A 317 -11.64 -8.08 9.49
N VAL A 318 -11.27 -6.86 9.09
CA VAL A 318 -11.28 -5.69 9.97
C VAL A 318 -12.34 -4.73 9.44
N GLY A 319 -13.20 -4.22 10.18
CA GLY A 319 -14.29 -3.37 9.73
C GLY A 319 -15.43 -4.13 9.02
N SER A 320 -16.49 -3.40 8.72
CA SER A 320 -17.75 -3.95 8.20
C SER A 320 -17.73 -4.31 6.71
N GLY A 321 -16.76 -3.79 5.95
CA GLY A 321 -16.63 -4.03 4.50
C GLY A 321 -16.10 -5.42 4.14
N GLY A 322 -15.53 -6.15 5.10
CA GLY A 322 -14.85 -7.42 4.85
C GLY A 322 -13.52 -7.22 4.15
N SER A 323 -13.08 -8.23 3.40
CA SER A 323 -11.91 -8.17 2.54
C SER A 323 -12.31 -8.44 1.08
N LEU A 324 -11.39 -8.22 0.15
CA LEU A 324 -11.60 -8.55 -1.27
C LEU A 324 -11.07 -9.95 -1.62
N SER A 325 -10.95 -10.82 -0.63
CA SER A 325 -10.48 -12.20 -0.84
C SER A 325 -11.47 -13.01 -1.68
N PRO A 326 -11.02 -13.65 -2.76
CA PRO A 326 -11.87 -14.52 -3.58
C PRO A 326 -12.30 -15.80 -2.86
N ARG A 327 -11.72 -16.10 -1.70
CA ARG A 327 -12.04 -17.26 -0.87
C ARG A 327 -13.31 -17.12 -0.03
N GLY A 328 -14.13 -16.12 -0.26
CA GLY A 328 -15.41 -16.00 0.39
C GLY A 328 -15.98 -14.59 0.53
N ASP A 329 -15.18 -13.56 0.35
CA ASP A 329 -15.61 -12.17 0.56
C ASP A 329 -16.04 -11.49 -0.74
N TRP A 330 -15.23 -11.62 -1.80
CA TRP A 330 -15.52 -11.01 -3.10
C TRP A 330 -15.26 -12.03 -4.22
N ARG A 331 -16.33 -12.63 -4.73
CA ARG A 331 -16.27 -13.58 -5.85
C ARG A 331 -16.82 -12.91 -7.10
N ALA A 332 -15.97 -12.80 -8.10
CA ALA A 332 -16.34 -12.31 -9.41
C ALA A 332 -15.48 -13.01 -10.47
N PRO A 333 -15.94 -13.12 -11.73
CA PRO A 333 -15.12 -13.59 -12.83
C PRO A 333 -13.86 -12.72 -12.98
N SER A 334 -12.71 -13.34 -13.29
CA SER A 334 -11.46 -12.60 -13.47
C SER A 334 -11.45 -11.71 -14.71
N ASP A 335 -12.32 -11.99 -15.66
CA ASP A 335 -12.55 -11.30 -16.92
C ASP A 335 -13.82 -10.43 -16.88
N SER A 336 -14.22 -9.95 -15.69
CA SER A 336 -15.38 -9.08 -15.53
C SER A 336 -15.21 -7.73 -16.24
N GLU A 337 -16.32 -7.12 -16.62
CA GLU A 337 -16.40 -5.85 -17.34
C GLU A 337 -17.02 -4.75 -16.46
N ALA A 338 -16.68 -3.49 -16.77
CA ALA A 338 -17.15 -2.33 -16.01
C ALA A 338 -18.31 -1.58 -16.70
N GLU A 339 -18.75 -1.99 -17.87
CA GLU A 339 -19.65 -1.22 -18.74
C GLU A 339 -20.95 -0.83 -18.07
N VAL A 340 -21.58 -1.73 -17.29
CA VAL A 340 -22.84 -1.46 -16.60
C VAL A 340 -22.68 -0.32 -15.57
N TRP A 341 -21.56 -0.30 -14.85
CA TRP A 341 -21.27 0.75 -13.86
C TRP A 341 -20.87 2.05 -14.54
N LEU A 342 -20.13 1.99 -15.66
CA LEU A 342 -19.74 3.17 -16.45
C LEU A 342 -20.96 3.82 -17.11
N ALA A 343 -21.88 3.03 -17.64
CA ALA A 343 -23.14 3.55 -18.19
C ALA A 343 -24.02 4.25 -17.13
N GLU A 344 -23.98 3.78 -15.89
CA GLU A 344 -24.70 4.43 -14.80
C GLU A 344 -24.11 5.80 -14.43
N LEU A 345 -22.81 6.03 -14.69
CA LEU A 345 -22.16 7.34 -14.47
C LEU A 345 -22.71 8.43 -15.40
N GLU A 346 -23.23 8.07 -16.56
CA GLU A 346 -23.82 9.04 -17.52
C GLU A 346 -25.12 9.67 -16.98
N ARG A 347 -25.69 9.11 -15.90
CA ARG A 347 -26.84 9.68 -15.19
C ARG A 347 -26.46 10.77 -14.18
N ILE A 348 -25.15 10.95 -13.92
CA ILE A 348 -24.66 11.98 -13.02
C ILE A 348 -24.53 13.28 -13.79
N PRO A 349 -25.11 14.39 -13.33
CA PRO A 349 -24.92 15.70 -13.98
C PRO A 349 -23.44 16.05 -14.12
N GLU A 350 -23.12 16.86 -15.13
CA GLU A 350 -21.74 17.31 -15.37
C GLU A 350 -21.34 18.46 -14.45
N ASN A 351 -22.32 19.23 -14.00
CA ASN A 351 -22.14 20.39 -13.13
C ASN A 351 -22.99 20.26 -11.87
N ASP A 352 -22.58 20.96 -10.83
CA ASP A 352 -23.27 21.09 -9.54
C ASP A 352 -24.64 21.75 -9.67
#